data_68744c6d730185d1c033f0d578beb120
#
_entry.id   68744c6d730185d1c033f0d578beb120
#
_cell.length_a   1.000
_cell.length_b   1.000
_cell.length_c   1.000
_cell.angle_alpha   90.00
_cell.angle_beta   90.00
_cell.angle_gamma   90.00
#
_symmetry.space_group_name_H-M   'P 1'
#
loop_
_entity.id
_entity.type
_entity.pdbx_description
1 polymer ?
#
loop_
_entity_poly.entity_id
_entity_poly.type
_entity_poly.pdbx_seq_one_letter_code
_entity_poly.pdbx_strand_id
1 'polypeptide(L)'
;DNEAADDANVISASVKGSNEDKDIAVIAVQLSDIPKETLNDIKVATVGDSTSLEVGEPVVAIGNAYGFGLSVTSGIVSALNREVTATNEDGSSTTQLMIQTDAAINPGNSGGALLNSKGELIGINSVKFVSEDVEGMGYAIPISDVESIINELMLRETRDRVSEDEKGYLGITCLDVTDQASQSYNIPAGVYVSTVTDGAAAQQAGIQTGDIITGMEGNTITGSDQLIDLLGYYSAGETVTLTIQRGNGTQYEEINVDVTLSSAQEAGAVETE
;
A
#
# COMPACT_ATOMS: atom_id res chain seq x y z
N ASP A 1 -13.67 16.11 19.89
CA ASP A 1 -12.57 17.00 20.24
C ASP A 1 -11.33 16.13 20.40
N ASN A 2 -10.56 15.98 19.31
CA ASN A 2 -9.21 15.40 19.35
C ASN A 2 -8.34 16.44 20.06
N GLU A 3 -7.97 16.18 21.31
CA GLU A 3 -6.81 16.84 21.91
C GLU A 3 -5.61 16.45 21.03
N ALA A 4 -5.06 17.45 20.34
CA ALA A 4 -3.86 17.30 19.54
C ALA A 4 -2.78 16.66 20.44
N ALA A 5 -2.25 15.50 20.01
CA ALA A 5 -1.03 14.98 20.60
C ALA A 5 0.00 16.11 20.59
N ASP A 6 0.68 16.29 21.72
CA ASP A 6 1.69 17.33 21.90
C ASP A 6 2.66 17.24 20.71
N ASP A 7 2.71 18.24 19.84
CA ASP A 7 3.49 18.24 18.58
C ASP A 7 4.97 17.85 18.77
N ALA A 8 5.46 17.90 20.00
CA ALA A 8 6.83 17.53 20.38
C ALA A 8 7.15 16.02 20.22
N ASN A 9 6.14 15.15 20.07
CA ASN A 9 6.32 13.70 19.99
C ASN A 9 5.91 13.10 18.63
N VAL A 10 5.56 13.93 17.65
CA VAL A 10 5.21 13.48 16.30
C VAL A 10 6.48 13.42 15.44
N ILE A 11 6.76 12.25 14.89
CA ILE A 11 7.91 12.03 14.02
C ILE A 11 7.37 11.66 12.63
N SER A 12 7.87 12.35 11.62
CA SER A 12 7.49 12.09 10.23
C SER A 12 8.00 10.73 9.76
N ALA A 13 7.18 10.02 9.02
CA ALA A 13 7.54 8.76 8.38
C ALA A 13 7.30 8.85 6.87
N SER A 14 8.21 8.26 6.09
CA SER A 14 8.08 8.14 4.64
C SER A 14 7.59 6.73 4.28
N VAL A 15 6.70 6.62 3.31
CA VAL A 15 6.24 5.32 2.81
C VAL A 15 7.29 4.76 1.84
N LYS A 16 7.79 3.56 2.12
CA LYS A 16 8.71 2.84 1.22
C LYS A 16 7.96 2.12 0.09
N GLY A 17 6.74 1.77 0.33
CA GLY A 17 5.84 1.14 -0.63
C GLY A 17 4.72 0.39 0.05
N SER A 18 3.73 -0.01 -0.74
CA SER A 18 2.57 -0.78 -0.31
C SER A 18 2.28 -1.94 -1.27
N ASN A 19 1.49 -2.87 -0.78
CA ASN A 19 0.85 -3.92 -1.57
C ASN A 19 -0.62 -3.98 -1.13
N GLU A 20 -1.51 -3.50 -1.99
CA GLU A 20 -2.94 -3.37 -1.67
C GLU A 20 -3.64 -4.72 -1.61
N ASP A 21 -3.23 -5.69 -2.45
CA ASP A 21 -3.81 -7.04 -2.46
C ASP A 21 -3.58 -7.76 -1.13
N LYS A 22 -2.49 -7.41 -0.43
CA LYS A 22 -2.12 -7.99 0.86
C LYS A 22 -2.40 -7.07 2.04
N ASP A 23 -2.88 -5.86 1.81
CA ASP A 23 -3.15 -4.85 2.84
C ASP A 23 -1.91 -4.54 3.70
N ILE A 24 -0.74 -4.42 3.04
CA ILE A 24 0.57 -4.21 3.69
C ILE A 24 1.23 -2.96 3.14
N ALA A 25 1.79 -2.15 4.03
CA ALA A 25 2.70 -1.06 3.70
C ALA A 25 3.95 -1.10 4.58
N VAL A 26 5.07 -0.66 4.02
CA VAL A 26 6.32 -0.43 4.76
C VAL A 26 6.58 1.06 4.84
N ILE A 27 6.74 1.56 6.06
CA ILE A 27 7.11 2.94 6.35
C ILE A 27 8.51 2.99 6.95
N ALA A 28 9.21 4.09 6.73
CA ALA A 28 10.54 4.34 7.28
C ALA A 28 10.56 5.67 8.04
N VAL A 29 11.32 5.70 9.12
CA VAL A 29 11.57 6.90 9.93
C VAL A 29 13.08 7.11 9.98
N GLN A 30 13.53 8.37 9.82
CA GLN A 30 14.94 8.70 9.95
C GLN A 30 15.36 8.56 11.42
N LEU A 31 16.39 7.78 11.69
CA LEU A 31 16.87 7.54 13.06
C LEU A 31 17.33 8.84 13.75
N SER A 32 17.77 9.83 12.98
CA SER A 32 18.15 11.16 13.49
C SER A 32 16.98 11.93 14.09
N ASP A 33 15.77 11.65 13.64
CA ASP A 33 14.55 12.36 14.03
C ASP A 33 13.93 11.76 15.29
N ILE A 34 14.37 10.55 15.67
CA ILE A 34 13.90 9.86 16.86
C ILE A 34 14.66 10.38 18.09
N PRO A 35 13.99 10.84 19.16
CA PRO A 35 14.64 11.19 20.41
C PRO A 35 15.50 10.04 20.94
N LYS A 36 16.70 10.34 21.41
CA LYS A 36 17.66 9.32 21.87
C LYS A 36 17.10 8.39 22.96
N GLU A 37 16.27 8.92 23.82
CA GLU A 37 15.62 8.14 24.89
C GLU A 37 14.69 7.09 24.26
N THR A 38 13.81 7.50 23.33
CA THR A 38 12.91 6.62 22.60
C THR A 38 13.69 5.59 21.78
N LEU A 39 14.75 6.03 21.07
CA LEU A 39 15.57 5.13 20.24
C LEU A 39 16.22 4.00 21.07
N ASN A 40 16.62 4.27 22.31
CA ASN A 40 17.20 3.27 23.20
C ASN A 40 16.18 2.23 23.68
N ASP A 41 14.90 2.57 23.67
CA ASP A 41 13.81 1.69 24.11
C ASP A 41 13.21 0.86 22.95
N ILE A 42 13.48 1.26 21.71
CA ILE A 42 13.01 0.52 20.52
C ILE A 42 13.69 -0.84 20.46
N LYS A 43 12.87 -1.89 20.35
CA LYS A 43 13.34 -3.26 20.12
C LYS A 43 12.73 -3.78 18.85
N VAL A 44 13.57 -4.33 17.98
CA VAL A 44 13.12 -5.01 16.76
C VAL A 44 12.42 -6.31 17.16
N ALA A 45 11.20 -6.51 16.66
CA ALA A 45 10.47 -7.75 16.90
C ALA A 45 11.17 -8.92 16.20
N THR A 46 11.17 -10.07 16.85
CA THR A 46 11.58 -11.33 16.20
C THR A 46 10.44 -11.83 15.33
N VAL A 47 10.70 -12.04 14.04
CA VAL A 47 9.72 -12.63 13.12
C VAL A 47 9.63 -14.13 13.40
N GLY A 48 8.40 -14.61 13.64
CA GLY A 48 8.09 -16.02 13.84
C GLY A 48 7.65 -16.70 12.54
N ASP A 49 7.29 -17.96 12.63
CA ASP A 49 6.79 -18.77 11.51
C ASP A 49 5.28 -19.01 11.69
N SER A 50 4.47 -18.30 10.91
CA SER A 50 3.01 -18.45 10.95
C SER A 50 2.51 -19.74 10.31
N THR A 51 3.34 -20.44 9.53
CA THR A 51 2.98 -21.73 8.90
C THR A 51 2.99 -22.89 9.89
N SER A 52 3.68 -22.73 11.01
CA SER A 52 3.81 -23.76 12.07
C SER A 52 2.76 -23.63 13.18
N LEU A 53 1.86 -22.64 13.09
CA LEU A 53 0.84 -22.40 14.11
C LEU A 53 -0.18 -23.54 14.21
N GLU A 54 -0.67 -23.77 15.41
CA GLU A 54 -1.76 -24.73 15.69
C GLU A 54 -2.96 -23.99 16.32
N VAL A 55 -4.17 -24.48 16.02
CA VAL A 55 -5.40 -23.97 16.64
C VAL A 55 -5.35 -24.24 18.14
N GLY A 56 -5.68 -23.22 18.93
CA GLY A 56 -5.62 -23.26 20.39
C GLY A 56 -4.33 -22.67 20.97
N GLU A 57 -3.33 -22.32 20.16
CA GLU A 57 -2.12 -21.67 20.65
C GLU A 57 -2.43 -20.27 21.20
N PRO A 58 -1.85 -19.87 22.35
CA PRO A 58 -2.01 -18.53 22.89
C PRO A 58 -1.40 -17.46 22.00
N VAL A 59 -2.12 -16.35 21.85
CA VAL A 59 -1.65 -15.17 21.09
C VAL A 59 -1.89 -13.88 21.87
N VAL A 60 -1.10 -12.87 21.55
CA VAL A 60 -1.20 -11.52 22.10
C VAL A 60 -1.25 -10.53 20.93
N ALA A 61 -2.31 -9.72 20.87
CA ALA A 61 -2.43 -8.62 19.92
C ALA A 61 -2.04 -7.30 20.60
N ILE A 62 -1.19 -6.52 19.94
CA ILE A 62 -0.68 -5.23 20.42
C ILE A 62 -1.00 -4.16 19.39
N GLY A 63 -1.44 -2.99 19.87
CA GLY A 63 -1.70 -1.84 19.02
C GLY A 63 -2.14 -0.62 19.85
N ASN A 64 -2.57 0.44 19.18
CA ASN A 64 -3.06 1.67 19.82
C ASN A 64 -4.57 1.81 19.58
N ALA A 65 -5.37 0.93 20.22
CA ALA A 65 -6.82 0.89 20.04
C ALA A 65 -7.46 2.25 20.35
N TYR A 66 -8.20 2.78 19.38
CA TYR A 66 -8.89 4.08 19.45
C TYR A 66 -8.00 5.29 19.77
N GLY A 67 -6.67 5.17 19.63
CA GLY A 67 -5.75 6.26 19.93
C GLY A 67 -5.55 6.57 21.42
N PHE A 68 -6.05 5.71 22.32
CA PHE A 68 -5.90 5.87 23.78
C PHE A 68 -4.56 5.36 24.33
N GLY A 69 -3.59 5.14 23.48
CA GLY A 69 -2.28 4.59 23.84
C GLY A 69 -2.17 3.09 23.58
N LEU A 70 -0.98 2.56 23.89
CA LEU A 70 -0.68 1.15 23.66
C LEU A 70 -1.66 0.26 24.41
N SER A 71 -2.35 -0.60 23.70
CA SER A 71 -3.26 -1.61 24.23
C SER A 71 -2.80 -3.01 23.89
N VAL A 72 -3.04 -3.94 24.81
CA VAL A 72 -2.67 -5.34 24.69
C VAL A 72 -3.92 -6.18 24.93
N THR A 73 -4.27 -7.04 23.99
CA THR A 73 -5.32 -8.04 24.16
C THR A 73 -4.75 -9.44 23.97
N SER A 74 -5.36 -10.46 24.58
CA SER A 74 -4.91 -11.83 24.48
C SER A 74 -6.05 -12.76 24.13
N GLY A 75 -5.72 -13.84 23.47
CA GLY A 75 -6.63 -14.89 23.05
C GLY A 75 -5.86 -16.10 22.55
N ILE A 76 -6.49 -16.84 21.66
CA ILE A 76 -5.90 -18.03 21.03
C ILE A 76 -6.03 -17.94 19.49
N VAL A 77 -5.28 -18.75 18.79
CA VAL A 77 -5.54 -19.05 17.38
C VAL A 77 -6.85 -19.84 17.31
N SER A 78 -7.91 -19.21 16.78
CA SER A 78 -9.24 -19.82 16.67
C SER A 78 -9.41 -20.63 15.37
N ALA A 79 -8.76 -20.19 14.28
CA ALA A 79 -8.67 -20.91 13.01
C ALA A 79 -7.44 -20.45 12.22
N LEU A 80 -7.00 -21.28 11.29
CA LEU A 80 -5.93 -20.98 10.32
C LEU A 80 -6.49 -21.06 8.91
N ASN A 81 -5.84 -20.35 7.98
CA ASN A 81 -6.22 -20.32 6.57
C ASN A 81 -7.70 -19.96 6.36
N ARG A 82 -8.21 -19.06 7.19
CA ARG A 82 -9.59 -18.59 7.08
C ARG A 82 -9.70 -17.68 5.87
N GLU A 83 -10.44 -18.12 4.87
CA GLU A 83 -10.75 -17.28 3.72
C GLU A 83 -11.73 -16.17 4.14
N VAL A 84 -11.28 -14.93 4.02
CA VAL A 84 -12.05 -13.73 4.40
C VAL A 84 -12.01 -12.74 3.26
N THR A 85 -13.17 -12.20 2.91
CA THR A 85 -13.33 -11.20 1.85
C THR A 85 -13.65 -9.86 2.48
N ALA A 86 -12.91 -8.83 2.12
CA ALA A 86 -13.22 -7.45 2.42
C ALA A 86 -13.63 -6.72 1.14
N THR A 87 -14.60 -5.82 1.26
CA THR A 87 -14.98 -4.91 0.19
C THR A 87 -14.29 -3.57 0.41
N ASN A 88 -13.55 -3.12 -0.58
CA ASN A 88 -12.87 -1.83 -0.58
C ASN A 88 -13.87 -0.68 -0.79
N GLU A 89 -13.45 0.56 -0.54
CA GLU A 89 -14.29 1.74 -0.72
C GLU A 89 -14.69 1.98 -2.19
N ASP A 90 -13.87 1.52 -3.14
CA ASP A 90 -14.12 1.55 -4.58
C ASP A 90 -15.09 0.47 -5.08
N GLY A 91 -15.55 -0.42 -4.17
CA GLY A 91 -16.45 -1.53 -4.47
C GLY A 91 -15.75 -2.81 -4.91
N SER A 92 -14.43 -2.81 -5.05
CA SER A 92 -13.62 -4.01 -5.30
C SER A 92 -13.62 -4.92 -4.08
N SER A 93 -13.36 -6.20 -4.25
CA SER A 93 -13.30 -7.16 -3.17
C SER A 93 -11.96 -7.88 -3.15
N THR A 94 -11.31 -7.85 -2.00
CA THR A 94 -10.06 -8.58 -1.76
C THR A 94 -10.34 -9.78 -0.86
N THR A 95 -9.91 -10.97 -1.28
CA THR A 95 -10.02 -12.21 -0.51
C THR A 95 -8.64 -12.67 -0.08
N GLN A 96 -8.46 -12.93 1.22
CA GLN A 96 -7.19 -13.38 1.79
C GLN A 96 -7.39 -14.55 2.75
N LEU A 97 -6.34 -15.36 2.92
CA LEU A 97 -6.26 -16.38 3.95
C LEU A 97 -5.69 -15.76 5.22
N MET A 98 -6.45 -15.79 6.31
CA MET A 98 -6.15 -15.07 7.54
C MET A 98 -5.97 -16.04 8.73
N ILE A 99 -5.23 -15.59 9.74
CA ILE A 99 -5.27 -16.16 11.08
C ILE A 99 -6.51 -15.58 11.77
N GLN A 100 -7.40 -16.46 12.27
CA GLN A 100 -8.52 -16.04 13.10
C GLN A 100 -8.13 -16.18 14.58
N THR A 101 -8.48 -15.17 15.39
CA THR A 101 -8.26 -15.16 16.85
C THR A 101 -9.49 -14.62 17.57
N ASP A 102 -9.66 -15.00 18.83
CA ASP A 102 -10.62 -14.40 19.77
C ASP A 102 -10.03 -13.26 20.60
N ALA A 103 -8.73 -12.97 20.42
CA ALA A 103 -8.15 -11.72 20.93
C ALA A 103 -8.88 -10.52 20.30
N ALA A 104 -9.25 -9.53 21.12
CA ALA A 104 -10.02 -8.38 20.63
C ALA A 104 -9.21 -7.56 19.63
N ILE A 105 -9.63 -7.55 18.36
CA ILE A 105 -9.11 -6.72 17.29
C ILE A 105 -10.14 -5.62 17.01
N ASN A 106 -9.75 -4.37 17.24
CA ASN A 106 -10.59 -3.19 17.15
C ASN A 106 -9.89 -2.09 16.34
N PRO A 107 -10.63 -1.06 15.86
CA PRO A 107 -10.01 0.11 15.25
C PRO A 107 -8.89 0.69 16.13
N GLY A 108 -7.72 0.91 15.52
CA GLY A 108 -6.51 1.40 16.18
C GLY A 108 -5.50 0.31 16.54
N ASN A 109 -5.86 -0.96 16.70
CA ASN A 109 -4.85 -2.02 16.76
C ASN A 109 -4.58 -2.68 15.40
N SER A 110 -5.32 -2.29 14.35
CA SER A 110 -5.04 -2.65 12.96
C SER A 110 -3.65 -2.13 12.55
N GLY A 111 -2.87 -2.95 11.83
CA GLY A 111 -1.46 -2.68 11.56
C GLY A 111 -0.51 -3.04 12.71
N GLY A 112 -1.04 -3.32 13.89
CA GLY A 112 -0.28 -3.79 15.05
C GLY A 112 0.09 -5.26 14.98
N ALA A 113 0.90 -5.70 15.94
CA ALA A 113 1.45 -7.05 15.98
C ALA A 113 0.48 -8.07 16.58
N LEU A 114 0.41 -9.26 15.97
CA LEU A 114 -0.03 -10.49 16.61
C LEU A 114 1.21 -11.32 16.97
N LEU A 115 1.39 -11.62 18.25
CA LEU A 115 2.55 -12.33 18.77
C LEU A 115 2.13 -13.70 19.31
N ASN A 116 3.03 -14.68 19.21
CA ASN A 116 2.89 -15.99 19.87
C ASN A 116 3.33 -15.92 21.34
N SER A 117 3.27 -17.04 22.06
CA SER A 117 3.68 -17.16 23.46
C SER A 117 5.17 -16.93 23.73
N LYS A 118 6.02 -16.92 22.68
CA LYS A 118 7.44 -16.58 22.76
C LYS A 118 7.73 -15.11 22.51
N GLY A 119 6.69 -14.31 22.15
CA GLY A 119 6.83 -12.90 21.74
C GLY A 119 7.34 -12.75 20.31
N GLU A 120 7.22 -13.75 19.47
CA GLU A 120 7.56 -13.69 18.04
C GLU A 120 6.36 -13.19 17.25
N LEU A 121 6.61 -12.32 16.25
CA LEU A 121 5.61 -11.79 15.34
C LEU A 121 5.11 -12.88 14.39
N ILE A 122 3.84 -13.26 14.50
CA ILE A 122 3.20 -14.30 13.69
C ILE A 122 2.15 -13.74 12.73
N GLY A 123 1.73 -12.49 12.93
CA GLY A 123 0.76 -11.84 12.06
C GLY A 123 0.66 -10.34 12.29
N ILE A 124 0.00 -9.67 11.34
CA ILE A 124 -0.34 -8.25 11.40
C ILE A 124 -1.84 -8.13 11.56
N ASN A 125 -2.29 -7.50 12.65
CA ASN A 125 -3.72 -7.34 12.94
C ASN A 125 -4.41 -6.53 11.84
N SER A 126 -5.61 -6.94 11.42
CA SER A 126 -6.41 -6.19 10.44
C SER A 126 -7.87 -6.13 10.85
N VAL A 127 -8.43 -4.91 10.92
CA VAL A 127 -9.87 -4.69 11.13
C VAL A 127 -10.66 -4.64 9.82
N LYS A 128 -10.00 -4.50 8.68
CA LYS A 128 -10.62 -4.46 7.35
C LYS A 128 -11.51 -5.69 7.09
N PHE A 129 -11.13 -6.82 7.68
CA PHE A 129 -11.78 -8.11 7.51
C PHE A 129 -12.73 -8.47 8.67
N VAL A 130 -12.97 -7.56 9.63
CA VAL A 130 -13.88 -7.78 10.75
C VAL A 130 -15.30 -7.44 10.32
N SER A 131 -16.25 -8.37 10.53
CA SER A 131 -17.68 -8.09 10.32
C SER A 131 -18.25 -7.41 11.56
N GLU A 132 -18.95 -6.28 11.38
CA GLU A 132 -19.62 -5.56 12.47
C GLU A 132 -20.71 -6.40 13.16
N ASP A 133 -21.23 -7.42 12.48
CA ASP A 133 -22.31 -8.29 12.97
C ASP A 133 -21.82 -9.47 13.82
N VAL A 134 -20.51 -9.66 13.99
CA VAL A 134 -19.95 -10.86 14.65
C VAL A 134 -18.93 -10.46 15.72
N GLU A 135 -19.34 -10.54 16.97
CA GLU A 135 -18.43 -10.34 18.12
C GLU A 135 -17.49 -11.53 18.34
N GLY A 136 -16.26 -11.24 18.76
CA GLY A 136 -15.27 -12.25 19.17
C GLY A 136 -14.52 -12.93 18.02
N MET A 137 -14.54 -12.36 16.80
CA MET A 137 -13.70 -12.80 15.70
C MET A 137 -12.78 -11.68 15.25
N GLY A 138 -11.48 -11.82 15.55
CA GLY A 138 -10.41 -10.98 15.05
C GLY A 138 -9.63 -11.70 13.96
N TYR A 139 -8.99 -10.92 13.09
CA TYR A 139 -8.19 -11.45 11.99
C TYR A 139 -6.82 -10.81 11.94
N ALA A 140 -5.83 -11.60 11.54
CA ALA A 140 -4.48 -11.12 11.28
C ALA A 140 -3.92 -11.74 9.98
N ILE A 141 -3.18 -10.93 9.24
CA ILE A 141 -2.46 -11.34 8.04
C ILE A 141 -1.29 -12.22 8.49
N PRO A 142 -1.16 -13.48 8.02
CA PRO A 142 -0.03 -14.34 8.39
C PRO A 142 1.30 -13.72 7.95
N ILE A 143 2.27 -13.61 8.86
CA ILE A 143 3.54 -12.94 8.56
C ILE A 143 4.32 -13.66 7.46
N SER A 144 4.31 -14.99 7.44
CA SER A 144 5.03 -15.79 6.44
C SER A 144 4.51 -15.60 5.02
N ASP A 145 3.23 -15.21 4.84
CA ASP A 145 2.64 -14.98 3.53
C ASP A 145 3.07 -13.63 2.92
N VAL A 146 3.53 -12.70 3.75
CA VAL A 146 3.88 -11.34 3.35
C VAL A 146 5.35 -10.98 3.58
N GLU A 147 6.14 -11.88 4.17
CA GLU A 147 7.54 -11.65 4.50
C GLU A 147 8.39 -11.29 3.26
N SER A 148 8.16 -11.98 2.14
CA SER A 148 8.87 -11.68 0.89
C SER A 148 8.53 -10.29 0.35
N ILE A 149 7.27 -9.88 0.45
CA ILE A 149 6.78 -8.55 0.05
C ILE A 149 7.39 -7.48 0.95
N ILE A 150 7.37 -7.69 2.26
CA ILE A 150 7.97 -6.77 3.23
C ILE A 150 9.46 -6.58 2.94
N ASN A 151 10.20 -7.68 2.72
CA ASN A 151 11.62 -7.63 2.42
C ASN A 151 11.91 -6.88 1.12
N GLU A 152 11.10 -7.07 0.08
CA GLU A 152 11.21 -6.30 -1.17
C GLU A 152 10.96 -4.81 -0.93
N LEU A 153 9.86 -4.45 -0.26
CA LEU A 153 9.51 -3.07 0.04
C LEU A 153 10.57 -2.39 0.92
N MET A 154 11.17 -3.12 1.87
CA MET A 154 12.24 -2.60 2.72
C MET A 154 13.50 -2.19 1.93
N LEU A 155 13.76 -2.79 0.78
CA LEU A 155 14.91 -2.47 -0.07
C LEU A 155 14.69 -1.24 -0.94
N ARG A 156 13.43 -0.77 -1.10
CA ARG A 156 13.13 0.43 -1.89
C ARG A 156 13.71 1.68 -1.23
N GLU A 157 14.14 2.63 -2.04
CA GLU A 157 14.57 3.93 -1.53
C GLU A 157 13.38 4.74 -1.03
N THR A 158 13.55 5.44 0.09
CA THR A 158 12.58 6.45 0.52
C THR A 158 12.85 7.73 -0.25
N ARG A 159 11.79 8.34 -0.79
CA ARG A 159 11.87 9.63 -1.47
C ARG A 159 11.05 10.65 -0.70
N ASP A 160 11.55 11.87 -0.64
CA ASP A 160 10.76 12.99 -0.17
C ASP A 160 9.90 13.52 -1.34
N ARG A 161 8.75 14.10 -1.03
CA ARG A 161 7.96 14.78 -2.06
C ARG A 161 8.77 15.93 -2.64
N VAL A 162 8.76 16.02 -3.97
CA VAL A 162 9.38 17.13 -4.66
C VAL A 162 8.47 18.37 -4.61
N SER A 163 9.06 19.55 -4.74
CA SER A 163 8.28 20.79 -4.86
C SER A 163 7.45 20.80 -6.15
N GLU A 164 6.31 21.50 -6.16
CA GLU A 164 5.45 21.58 -7.36
C GLU A 164 6.20 22.10 -8.59
N ASP A 165 7.20 22.95 -8.39
CA ASP A 165 8.03 23.52 -9.48
C ASP A 165 8.97 22.48 -10.10
N GLU A 166 9.36 21.46 -9.34
CA GLU A 166 10.30 20.42 -9.76
C GLU A 166 9.61 19.13 -10.19
N LYS A 167 8.32 19.00 -9.91
CA LYS A 167 7.53 17.80 -10.15
C LYS A 167 7.59 17.34 -11.60
N GLY A 168 7.72 16.03 -11.79
CA GLY A 168 7.69 15.38 -13.08
C GLY A 168 6.28 15.03 -13.55
N TYR A 169 6.08 15.11 -14.86
CA TYR A 169 4.79 14.85 -15.51
C TYR A 169 4.93 13.87 -16.64
N LEU A 170 3.90 13.04 -16.85
CA LEU A 170 3.82 12.11 -17.98
C LEU A 170 3.33 12.82 -19.28
N GLY A 171 2.50 13.84 -19.16
CA GLY A 171 1.85 14.48 -20.29
C GLY A 171 0.76 13.62 -20.92
N ILE A 172 -0.14 13.11 -20.09
CA ILE A 172 -1.31 12.33 -20.51
C ILE A 172 -2.59 12.93 -19.92
N THR A 173 -3.72 12.68 -20.59
CA THR A 173 -5.04 12.72 -19.96
C THR A 173 -5.51 11.30 -19.76
N CYS A 174 -6.05 11.00 -18.61
CA CYS A 174 -6.40 9.64 -18.23
C CYS A 174 -7.77 9.55 -17.57
N LEU A 175 -8.29 8.33 -17.49
CA LEU A 175 -9.54 7.96 -16.83
C LEU A 175 -9.29 6.67 -16.04
N ASP A 176 -9.93 6.55 -14.89
CA ASP A 176 -9.87 5.30 -14.13
C ASP A 176 -10.70 4.21 -14.81
N VAL A 177 -10.16 3.01 -14.88
CA VAL A 177 -10.92 1.83 -15.30
C VAL A 177 -11.77 1.38 -14.12
N THR A 178 -13.06 1.62 -14.19
CA THR A 178 -13.98 1.18 -13.14
C THR A 178 -14.10 -0.34 -13.11
N ASP A 179 -14.38 -0.93 -11.94
CA ASP A 179 -14.59 -2.37 -11.79
C ASP A 179 -15.66 -2.91 -12.72
N GLN A 180 -16.73 -2.14 -12.92
CA GLN A 180 -17.79 -2.49 -13.86
C GLN A 180 -17.27 -2.58 -15.29
N ALA A 181 -16.39 -1.66 -15.70
CA ALA A 181 -15.76 -1.68 -17.01
C ALA A 181 -14.78 -2.85 -17.13
N SER A 182 -13.95 -3.06 -16.09
CA SER A 182 -13.02 -4.18 -16.03
C SER A 182 -13.73 -5.52 -16.20
N GLN A 183 -14.78 -5.78 -15.44
CA GLN A 183 -15.54 -7.03 -15.49
C GLN A 183 -16.34 -7.19 -16.79
N SER A 184 -16.98 -6.09 -17.29
CA SER A 184 -17.84 -6.15 -18.46
C SER A 184 -17.09 -6.32 -19.77
N TYR A 185 -15.90 -5.74 -19.86
CA TYR A 185 -15.10 -5.69 -21.08
C TYR A 185 -13.81 -6.51 -20.98
N ASN A 186 -13.55 -7.17 -19.84
CA ASN A 186 -12.34 -7.93 -19.57
C ASN A 186 -11.07 -7.10 -19.82
N ILE A 187 -11.07 -5.86 -19.33
CA ILE A 187 -9.92 -4.94 -19.38
C ILE A 187 -9.25 -4.88 -18.00
N PRO A 188 -7.91 -4.75 -17.92
CA PRO A 188 -7.20 -4.62 -16.65
C PRO A 188 -7.68 -3.41 -15.85
N ALA A 189 -7.76 -3.53 -14.51
CA ALA A 189 -7.91 -2.39 -13.64
C ALA A 189 -6.67 -1.49 -13.74
N GLY A 190 -6.84 -0.18 -13.60
CA GLY A 190 -5.74 0.78 -13.72
C GLY A 190 -6.16 2.10 -14.35
N VAL A 191 -5.20 2.83 -14.86
CA VAL A 191 -5.36 4.17 -15.42
C VAL A 191 -5.34 4.12 -16.95
N TYR A 192 -6.48 4.29 -17.58
CA TYR A 192 -6.63 4.31 -19.05
C TYR A 192 -6.11 5.62 -19.64
N VAL A 193 -5.17 5.54 -20.58
CA VAL A 193 -4.62 6.70 -21.29
C VAL A 193 -5.59 7.12 -22.40
N SER A 194 -6.28 8.23 -22.21
CA SER A 194 -7.24 8.76 -23.19
C SER A 194 -6.58 9.65 -24.25
N THR A 195 -5.59 10.45 -23.86
CA THR A 195 -4.77 11.24 -24.79
C THR A 195 -3.32 11.30 -24.31
N VAL A 196 -2.42 11.53 -25.27
CA VAL A 196 -0.98 11.73 -25.01
C VAL A 196 -0.59 13.08 -25.62
N THR A 197 0.05 13.92 -24.83
CA THR A 197 0.50 15.24 -25.26
C THR A 197 1.71 15.12 -26.19
N ASP A 198 1.68 15.82 -27.32
CA ASP A 198 2.76 15.82 -28.29
C ASP A 198 4.06 16.38 -27.69
N GLY A 199 5.15 15.61 -27.84
CA GLY A 199 6.46 15.97 -27.33
C GLY A 199 6.68 15.72 -25.83
N ALA A 200 5.64 15.33 -25.08
CA ALA A 200 5.76 15.03 -23.67
C ALA A 200 6.35 13.63 -23.39
N ALA A 201 6.68 13.37 -22.14
CA ALA A 201 7.35 12.16 -21.65
C ALA A 201 6.70 10.87 -22.14
N ALA A 202 5.38 10.73 -22.00
CA ALA A 202 4.66 9.52 -22.39
C ALA A 202 4.78 9.26 -23.90
N GLN A 203 4.68 10.28 -24.76
CA GLN A 203 4.83 10.12 -26.20
C GLN A 203 6.26 9.69 -26.55
N GLN A 204 7.27 10.33 -25.96
CA GLN A 204 8.66 10.01 -26.20
C GLN A 204 9.00 8.57 -25.80
N ALA A 205 8.39 8.07 -24.74
CA ALA A 205 8.52 6.71 -24.26
C ALA A 205 7.70 5.68 -25.06
N GLY A 206 6.85 6.13 -26.00
CA GLY A 206 6.03 5.25 -26.85
C GLY A 206 4.74 4.75 -26.19
N ILE A 207 4.28 5.43 -25.14
CA ILE A 207 2.94 5.23 -24.56
C ILE A 207 1.91 5.79 -25.55
N GLN A 208 0.79 5.10 -25.69
CA GLN A 208 -0.24 5.37 -26.69
C GLN A 208 -1.61 5.50 -26.04
N THR A 209 -2.51 6.22 -26.70
CA THR A 209 -3.93 6.18 -26.38
C THR A 209 -4.44 4.74 -26.43
N GLY A 210 -5.13 4.32 -25.38
CA GLY A 210 -5.62 2.96 -25.22
C GLY A 210 -4.76 2.07 -24.32
N ASP A 211 -3.55 2.50 -23.96
CA ASP A 211 -2.76 1.82 -22.91
C ASP A 211 -3.43 2.00 -21.55
N ILE A 212 -3.24 1.02 -20.68
CA ILE A 212 -3.69 1.07 -19.29
C ILE A 212 -2.47 0.98 -18.41
N ILE A 213 -2.20 2.02 -17.61
CA ILE A 213 -1.11 2.03 -16.63
C ILE A 213 -1.59 1.23 -15.42
N THR A 214 -0.89 0.15 -15.11
CA THR A 214 -1.19 -0.77 -14.01
C THR A 214 -0.09 -0.79 -12.96
N GLY A 215 1.03 -0.09 -13.20
CA GLY A 215 2.12 -0.02 -12.25
C GLY A 215 3.11 1.11 -12.53
N MET A 216 3.81 1.55 -11.48
CA MET A 216 4.93 2.49 -11.55
C MET A 216 5.96 2.13 -10.50
N GLU A 217 7.23 1.95 -10.91
CA GLU A 217 8.34 1.59 -10.00
C GLU A 217 8.02 0.38 -9.11
N GLY A 218 7.34 -0.63 -9.69
CA GLY A 218 6.92 -1.84 -8.97
C GLY A 218 5.75 -1.64 -8.01
N ASN A 219 5.16 -0.44 -7.90
CA ASN A 219 3.91 -0.23 -7.16
C ASN A 219 2.73 -0.49 -8.09
N THR A 220 1.72 -1.21 -7.62
CA THR A 220 0.47 -1.40 -8.35
C THR A 220 -0.29 -0.08 -8.41
N ILE A 221 -0.83 0.24 -9.59
CA ILE A 221 -1.66 1.42 -9.83
C ILE A 221 -3.06 0.94 -10.23
N THR A 222 -4.04 1.24 -9.41
CA THR A 222 -5.46 0.91 -9.65
C THR A 222 -6.29 2.14 -10.01
N GLY A 223 -5.78 3.36 -9.77
CA GLY A 223 -6.46 4.61 -10.09
C GLY A 223 -5.50 5.78 -10.30
N SER A 224 -6.01 6.85 -10.88
CA SER A 224 -5.26 8.07 -11.23
C SER A 224 -4.71 8.80 -10.00
N ASP A 225 -5.44 8.81 -8.90
CA ASP A 225 -5.00 9.44 -7.66
C ASP A 225 -3.70 8.81 -7.13
N GLN A 226 -3.57 7.50 -7.19
CA GLN A 226 -2.35 6.79 -6.81
C GLN A 226 -1.18 7.11 -7.73
N LEU A 227 -1.42 7.18 -9.05
CA LEU A 227 -0.40 7.56 -10.02
C LEU A 227 0.09 8.99 -9.78
N ILE A 228 -0.83 9.93 -9.56
CA ILE A 228 -0.52 11.34 -9.29
C ILE A 228 0.25 11.48 -7.97
N ASP A 229 -0.18 10.76 -6.94
CA ASP A 229 0.50 10.77 -5.63
C ASP A 229 1.94 10.26 -5.78
N LEU A 230 2.14 9.14 -6.47
CA LEU A 230 3.45 8.54 -6.66
C LEU A 230 4.36 9.43 -7.53
N LEU A 231 3.85 10.06 -8.58
CA LEU A 231 4.59 11.03 -9.38
C LEU A 231 5.06 12.25 -8.57
N GLY A 232 4.37 12.58 -7.47
CA GLY A 232 4.77 13.65 -6.55
C GLY A 232 6.12 13.44 -5.85
N TYR A 233 6.74 12.28 -6.00
CA TYR A 233 8.06 11.95 -5.44
C TYR A 233 9.17 11.94 -6.49
N TYR A 234 8.88 12.35 -7.74
CA TYR A 234 9.83 12.32 -8.85
C TYR A 234 9.91 13.67 -9.54
N SER A 235 11.14 14.14 -9.77
CA SER A 235 11.39 15.40 -10.45
C SER A 235 11.30 15.25 -11.97
N ALA A 236 11.06 16.36 -12.65
CA ALA A 236 11.23 16.44 -14.09
C ALA A 236 12.66 16.06 -14.49
N GLY A 237 12.79 15.26 -15.55
CA GLY A 237 14.07 14.73 -16.01
C GLY A 237 14.49 13.41 -15.35
N GLU A 238 13.82 12.96 -14.27
CA GLU A 238 14.02 11.61 -13.74
C GLU A 238 13.34 10.58 -14.64
N THR A 239 13.91 9.38 -14.69
CA THR A 239 13.33 8.25 -15.42
C THR A 239 12.65 7.32 -14.45
N VAL A 240 11.40 6.95 -14.76
CA VAL A 240 10.59 5.99 -14.01
C VAL A 240 10.17 4.85 -14.92
N THR A 241 10.03 3.66 -14.38
CA THR A 241 9.50 2.50 -15.11
C THR A 241 8.00 2.39 -14.87
N LEU A 242 7.20 2.50 -15.93
CA LEU A 242 5.76 2.22 -15.91
C LEU A 242 5.49 0.80 -16.38
N THR A 243 4.59 0.10 -15.69
CA THR A 243 3.99 -1.14 -16.17
C THR A 243 2.67 -0.76 -16.86
N ILE A 244 2.55 -1.07 -18.14
CA ILE A 244 1.34 -0.81 -18.92
C ILE A 244 0.76 -2.11 -19.48
N GLN A 245 -0.53 -2.10 -19.70
CA GLN A 245 -1.25 -3.15 -20.42
C GLN A 245 -1.71 -2.59 -21.76
N ARG A 246 -1.19 -3.15 -22.86
CA ARG A 246 -1.53 -2.74 -24.23
C ARG A 246 -2.41 -3.76 -24.91
N GLY A 247 -3.58 -3.33 -25.37
CA GLY A 247 -4.50 -4.19 -26.10
C GLY A 247 -4.03 -4.48 -27.53
N ASN A 248 -4.03 -5.74 -27.93
CA ASN A 248 -3.75 -6.15 -29.31
C ASN A 248 -5.02 -6.55 -30.10
N GLY A 249 -6.20 -6.20 -29.58
CA GLY A 249 -7.51 -6.49 -30.15
C GLY A 249 -8.17 -7.78 -29.65
N THR A 250 -7.40 -8.69 -29.02
CA THR A 250 -7.92 -9.95 -28.44
C THR A 250 -7.52 -10.12 -26.97
N GLN A 251 -6.38 -9.61 -26.58
CA GLN A 251 -5.81 -9.72 -25.23
C GLN A 251 -5.02 -8.48 -24.92
N TYR A 252 -4.71 -8.30 -23.63
CA TYR A 252 -3.78 -7.31 -23.13
C TYR A 252 -2.43 -7.96 -22.91
N GLU A 253 -1.37 -7.23 -23.27
CA GLU A 253 0.02 -7.62 -23.08
C GLU A 253 0.68 -6.63 -22.11
N GLU A 254 1.35 -7.17 -21.09
CA GLU A 254 2.09 -6.38 -20.13
C GLU A 254 3.43 -5.94 -20.70
N ILE A 255 3.71 -4.65 -20.60
CA ILE A 255 4.91 -4.02 -21.13
C ILE A 255 5.48 -3.08 -20.06
N ASN A 256 6.76 -3.22 -19.77
CA ASN A 256 7.48 -2.23 -18.95
C ASN A 256 8.10 -1.17 -19.87
N VAL A 257 7.84 0.10 -19.55
CA VAL A 257 8.29 1.24 -20.33
C VAL A 257 9.03 2.23 -19.44
N ASP A 258 10.28 2.53 -19.78
CA ASP A 258 11.02 3.59 -19.09
C ASP A 258 10.63 4.96 -19.64
N VAL A 259 10.20 5.84 -18.76
CA VAL A 259 9.68 7.18 -19.09
C VAL A 259 10.51 8.23 -18.37
N THR A 260 11.18 9.09 -19.13
CA THR A 260 11.83 10.28 -18.56
C THR A 260 10.80 11.40 -18.43
N LEU A 261 10.50 11.79 -17.20
CA LEU A 261 9.42 12.72 -16.87
C LEU A 261 9.69 14.12 -17.44
N SER A 262 8.66 14.71 -18.00
CA SER A 262 8.65 16.09 -18.52
C SER A 262 8.44 17.10 -17.39
N SER A 263 8.86 18.35 -17.63
CA SER A 263 8.42 19.50 -16.83
C SER A 263 6.93 19.80 -17.04
N ALA A 264 6.32 20.57 -16.14
CA ALA A 264 4.93 21.01 -16.27
C ALA A 264 4.64 21.72 -17.62
N GLN A 265 5.60 22.52 -18.09
CA GLN A 265 5.47 23.24 -19.36
C GLN A 265 5.47 22.28 -20.56
N GLU A 266 6.38 21.32 -20.60
CA GLU A 266 6.48 20.33 -21.68
C GLU A 266 5.28 19.37 -21.69
N ALA A 267 4.75 19.07 -20.53
CA ALA A 267 3.57 18.23 -20.37
C ALA A 267 2.25 18.92 -20.70
N GLY A 268 2.26 20.25 -20.89
CA GLY A 268 1.05 21.04 -21.11
C GLY A 268 0.18 21.20 -19.86
N ALA A 269 0.79 21.00 -18.66
CA ALA A 269 0.11 21.07 -17.37
C ALA A 269 0.02 22.51 -16.82
N VAL A 270 0.66 23.49 -17.46
CA VAL A 270 0.53 24.91 -17.12
C VAL A 270 -0.56 25.52 -17.98
N GLU A 271 -1.62 26.03 -17.35
CA GLU A 271 -2.55 26.90 -18.03
C GLU A 271 -1.78 28.15 -18.49
N THR A 272 -1.69 28.37 -19.79
CA THR A 272 -1.22 29.67 -20.33
C THR A 272 -2.25 30.73 -20.00
N GLU A 273 -1.89 31.69 -19.11
CA GLU A 273 -2.67 32.90 -18.86
C GLU A 273 -3.02 33.65 -20.16
#